data_7c7662231d71815e7270eb5a00bc17d4
#
_entry.id   7c7662231d71815e7270eb5a00bc17d4
#
_cell.length_a   1.000
_cell.length_b   1.000
_cell.length_c   1.000
_cell.angle_alpha   90.00
_cell.angle_beta   90.00
_cell.angle_gamma   90.00
#
_symmetry.space_group_name_H-M   'P 1'
#
loop_
_entity.id
_entity.type
_entity.pdbx_description
1 polymer ?
#
loop_
_entity_poly.entity_id
_entity_poly.type
_entity_poly.pdbx_seq_one_letter_code
_entity_poly.pdbx_strand_id
1 'polypeptide(L)'
;MLYVIATPIGNLADISLRALHVLQIVDAIACEDTRHTQGMLRSYGLDRPGSQLLAVHQHNEAEAAAGIIARLQQGQRIAYVS
;
A
#
# COMPACT_ATOMS: atom_id res chain seq x y z
N MET A 1 4.37 -7.51 9.69
CA MET A 1 5.57 -6.99 9.00
C MET A 1 5.22 -5.80 8.12
N LEU A 2 6.01 -4.76 8.15
CA LEU A 2 5.82 -3.57 7.35
C LEU A 2 6.85 -3.53 6.22
N TYR A 3 6.36 -3.39 4.99
CA TYR A 3 7.20 -3.20 3.80
C TYR A 3 7.06 -1.76 3.33
N VAL A 4 8.17 -1.15 2.94
CA VAL A 4 8.15 0.19 2.33
C VAL A 4 8.48 0.06 0.85
N ILE A 5 7.59 0.55 0.01
CA ILE A 5 7.72 0.44 -1.44
C ILE A 5 7.71 1.83 -2.06
N ALA A 6 8.76 2.15 -2.83
CA ALA A 6 8.77 3.35 -3.66
C ALA A 6 8.12 3.02 -5.00
N THR A 7 7.11 3.80 -5.38
CA THR A 7 6.48 3.63 -6.69
C THR A 7 7.28 4.36 -7.77
N PRO A 8 7.26 3.85 -9.01
CA PRO A 8 7.96 4.51 -10.11
C PRO A 8 7.37 5.88 -10.40
N ILE A 9 8.25 6.83 -10.73
CA ILE A 9 7.86 8.15 -11.18
C ILE A 9 7.87 8.13 -12.70
N GLY A 10 6.72 8.41 -13.31
CA GLY A 10 6.56 8.56 -14.75
C GLY A 10 6.23 7.28 -15.50
N ASN A 11 6.96 6.19 -15.33
CA ASN A 11 6.72 4.94 -16.06
C ASN A 11 6.44 3.78 -15.12
N LEU A 12 5.20 3.25 -15.16
CA LEU A 12 4.78 2.13 -14.31
C LEU A 12 5.59 0.86 -14.56
N ALA A 13 6.20 0.71 -15.74
CA ALA A 13 7.02 -0.45 -16.06
C ALA A 13 8.33 -0.50 -15.27
N ASP A 14 8.72 0.59 -14.62
CA ASP A 14 9.96 0.65 -13.85
C ASP A 14 9.83 0.05 -12.44
N ILE A 15 8.68 -0.52 -12.09
CA ILE A 15 8.51 -1.18 -10.79
C ILE A 15 9.35 -2.45 -10.72
N SER A 16 9.93 -2.73 -9.55
CA SER A 16 10.70 -3.95 -9.36
C SER A 16 9.80 -5.19 -9.22
N LEU A 17 10.32 -6.35 -9.58
CA LEU A 17 9.61 -7.61 -9.37
C LEU A 17 9.34 -7.88 -7.90
N ARG A 18 10.28 -7.50 -7.03
CA ARG A 18 10.09 -7.62 -5.58
C ARG A 18 8.91 -6.78 -5.11
N ALA A 19 8.80 -5.53 -5.56
CA ALA A 19 7.70 -4.67 -5.19
C ALA A 19 6.36 -5.25 -5.64
N LEU A 20 6.29 -5.76 -6.88
CA LEU A 20 5.09 -6.45 -7.36
C LEU A 20 4.71 -7.64 -6.50
N HIS A 21 5.69 -8.44 -6.11
CA HIS A 21 5.47 -9.60 -5.25
C HIS A 21 4.91 -9.17 -3.90
N VAL A 22 5.51 -8.16 -3.26
CA VAL A 22 5.05 -7.64 -1.97
C VAL A 22 3.62 -7.13 -2.07
N LEU A 23 3.29 -6.38 -3.13
CA LEU A 23 1.94 -5.87 -3.34
C LEU A 23 0.89 -6.98 -3.50
N GLN A 24 1.30 -8.17 -3.91
CA GLN A 24 0.42 -9.33 -4.02
C GLN A 24 0.16 -10.02 -2.69
N ILE A 25 1.18 -10.10 -1.82
CA ILE A 25 1.12 -10.93 -0.61
C ILE A 25 0.64 -10.19 0.64
N VAL A 26 0.67 -8.86 0.67
CA VAL A 26 0.30 -8.11 1.86
C VAL A 26 -1.20 -8.15 2.13
N ASP A 27 -1.58 -8.01 3.41
CA ASP A 27 -2.97 -7.99 3.83
C ASP A 27 -3.63 -6.64 3.55
N ALA A 28 -2.83 -5.56 3.61
CA ALA A 28 -3.31 -4.21 3.36
C ALA A 28 -2.20 -3.33 2.80
N ILE A 29 -2.60 -2.25 2.13
CA ILE A 29 -1.67 -1.29 1.53
C ILE A 29 -2.00 0.09 2.08
N ALA A 30 -1.02 0.73 2.70
CA ALA A 30 -1.12 2.09 3.18
C ALA A 30 -0.53 3.03 2.14
N CYS A 31 -1.21 4.13 1.86
CA CYS A 31 -0.80 5.08 0.82
C CYS A 31 -1.44 6.44 1.07
N GLU A 32 -0.90 7.49 0.48
CA GLU A 32 -1.44 8.83 0.62
C GLU A 32 -2.78 8.96 -0.11
N ASP A 33 -2.83 8.53 -1.37
CA ASP A 33 -4.02 8.62 -2.21
C ASP A 33 -4.46 7.21 -2.63
N THR A 34 -5.56 6.74 -2.04
CA THR A 34 -6.05 5.39 -2.28
C THR A 34 -6.58 5.19 -3.71
N ARG A 35 -7.13 6.23 -4.32
CA ARG A 35 -7.62 6.14 -5.70
C ARG A 35 -6.47 5.96 -6.69
N HIS A 36 -5.42 6.75 -6.51
CA HIS A 36 -4.23 6.66 -7.35
C HIS A 36 -3.59 5.28 -7.22
N THR A 37 -3.43 4.81 -6.00
CA THR A 37 -2.86 3.50 -5.72
C THR A 37 -3.71 2.38 -6.30
N GLN A 38 -5.03 2.46 -6.18
CA GLN A 38 -5.92 1.46 -6.75
C GLN A 38 -5.81 1.38 -8.27
N GLY A 39 -5.74 2.54 -8.93
CA GLY A 39 -5.52 2.60 -10.38
C GLY A 39 -4.19 2.00 -10.80
N MET A 40 -3.13 2.31 -10.05
CA MET A 40 -1.82 1.72 -10.28
C MET A 40 -1.84 0.20 -10.15
N LEU A 41 -2.46 -0.32 -9.09
CA LEU A 41 -2.57 -1.76 -8.87
C LEU A 41 -3.30 -2.45 -10.01
N ARG A 42 -4.38 -1.88 -10.50
CA ARG A 42 -5.11 -2.41 -11.65
C ARG A 42 -4.23 -2.47 -12.90
N SER A 43 -3.37 -1.46 -13.08
CA SER A 43 -2.43 -1.44 -14.20
C SER A 43 -1.46 -2.61 -14.15
N TYR A 44 -1.16 -3.12 -12.97
CA TYR A 44 -0.31 -4.30 -12.78
C TYR A 44 -1.11 -5.61 -12.74
N GLY A 45 -2.42 -5.56 -12.97
CA GLY A 45 -3.26 -6.74 -12.89
C GLY A 45 -3.60 -7.16 -11.46
N LEU A 46 -3.40 -6.27 -10.49
CA LEU A 46 -3.70 -6.50 -9.09
C LEU A 46 -4.99 -5.78 -8.73
N ASP A 47 -6.03 -6.53 -8.38
CA ASP A 47 -7.31 -5.94 -7.99
C ASP A 47 -7.51 -6.15 -6.50
N ARG A 48 -7.50 -5.03 -5.75
CA ARG A 48 -7.74 -5.06 -4.31
C ARG A 48 -8.96 -4.24 -3.95
N PRO A 49 -9.84 -4.77 -3.07
CA PRO A 49 -10.97 -3.98 -2.60
C PRO A 49 -10.50 -2.76 -1.82
N GLY A 50 -11.28 -1.68 -1.89
CA GLY A 50 -10.95 -0.44 -1.19
C GLY A 50 -10.78 -0.60 0.33
N SER A 51 -11.43 -1.62 0.92
CA SER A 51 -11.28 -1.92 2.35
C SER A 51 -9.86 -2.34 2.75
N GLN A 52 -9.03 -2.75 1.79
CA GLN A 52 -7.64 -3.13 2.02
C GLN A 52 -6.66 -1.99 1.73
N LEU A 53 -7.15 -0.83 1.34
CA LEU A 53 -6.34 0.35 1.09
C LEU A 53 -6.53 1.34 2.24
N LEU A 54 -5.44 1.69 2.90
CA LEU A 54 -5.45 2.54 4.09
C LEU A 54 -4.89 3.91 3.73
N ALA A 55 -5.71 4.94 3.84
CA ALA A 55 -5.28 6.31 3.53
C ALA A 55 -4.43 6.87 4.68
N VAL A 56 -3.24 7.36 4.35
CA VAL A 56 -2.34 8.03 5.28
C VAL A 56 -1.96 9.37 4.67
N HIS A 57 -2.51 10.45 5.18
CA HIS A 57 -2.23 11.81 4.71
C HIS A 57 -2.08 12.75 5.90
N GLN A 58 -1.66 13.98 5.63
CA GLN A 58 -1.30 14.92 6.71
C GLN A 58 -2.44 15.26 7.68
N HIS A 59 -3.68 14.99 7.31
CA HIS A 59 -4.85 15.30 8.16
C HIS A 59 -5.30 14.13 9.04
N ASN A 60 -4.78 12.92 8.83
CA ASN A 60 -5.17 11.73 9.58
C ASN A 60 -3.99 10.88 10.08
N GLU A 61 -2.77 11.42 10.07
CA GLU A 61 -1.57 10.63 10.36
C GLU A 61 -1.64 9.86 11.68
N ALA A 62 -2.11 10.49 12.74
CA ALA A 62 -2.16 9.85 14.05
C ALA A 62 -3.13 8.66 14.08
N GLU A 63 -4.32 8.82 13.53
CA GLU A 63 -5.31 7.74 13.45
C GLU A 63 -4.84 6.62 12.54
N ALA A 64 -4.27 6.99 11.38
CA ALA A 64 -3.78 6.02 10.41
C ALA A 64 -2.63 5.22 11.00
N ALA A 65 -1.69 5.87 11.69
CA ALA A 65 -0.57 5.19 12.33
C ALA A 65 -1.05 4.21 13.39
N ALA A 66 -2.02 4.61 14.22
CA ALA A 66 -2.59 3.72 15.23
C ALA A 66 -3.25 2.48 14.60
N GLY A 67 -3.98 2.66 13.52
CA GLY A 67 -4.61 1.57 12.79
C GLY A 67 -3.61 0.61 12.17
N ILE A 68 -2.54 1.13 11.59
CA ILE A 68 -1.47 0.32 11.01
C ILE A 68 -0.77 -0.48 12.11
N ILE A 69 -0.42 0.17 13.21
CA ILE A 69 0.23 -0.51 14.35
C ILE A 69 -0.64 -1.64 14.87
N ALA A 70 -1.94 -1.41 15.03
CA ALA A 70 -2.86 -2.43 15.50
C ALA A 70 -2.88 -3.66 14.56
N ARG A 71 -2.89 -3.43 13.25
CA ARG A 71 -2.85 -4.52 12.27
C ARG A 71 -1.53 -5.29 12.32
N LEU A 72 -0.41 -4.57 12.46
CA LEU A 72 0.91 -5.19 12.59
C LEU A 72 0.99 -6.06 13.85
N GLN A 73 0.40 -5.59 14.96
CA GLN A 73 0.35 -6.36 16.20
C GLN A 73 -0.52 -7.62 16.07
N GLN A 74 -1.46 -7.62 15.14
CA GLN A 74 -2.28 -8.79 14.82
C GLN A 74 -1.57 -9.76 13.86
N GLY A 75 -0.32 -9.49 13.50
CA GLY A 75 0.45 -10.33 12.60
C GLY A 75 0.22 -10.06 11.13
N GLN A 76 -0.49 -8.99 10.77
CA GLN A 76 -0.73 -8.67 9.36
C GLN A 76 0.53 -8.12 8.69
N ARG A 77 0.60 -8.33 7.38
CA ARG A 77 1.62 -7.75 6.51
C ARG A 77 1.04 -6.53 5.85
N ILE A 78 1.74 -5.40 5.96
CA ILE A 78 1.28 -4.13 5.38
C ILE A 78 2.39 -3.56 4.51
N ALA A 79 2.04 -3.10 3.31
CA ALA A 79 2.94 -2.34 2.45
C ALA A 79 2.60 -0.85 2.57
N TYR A 80 3.60 -0.02 2.76
CA TYR A 80 3.47 1.43 2.67
C TYR A 80 4.02 1.86 1.31
N VAL A 81 3.17 2.48 0.52
CA VAL A 81 3.50 2.89 -0.85
C VAL A 81 3.65 4.41 -0.90
N SER A 82 4.77 4.88 -1.36
CA SER A 82 5.06 6.30 -1.49
C SER A 82 5.16 6.75 -2.95
#